data_44dee0b2a69cdd5f29e15baba6ddedc9
#
_entry.id   44dee0b2a69cdd5f29e15baba6ddedc9
#
_cell.length_a   1.000
_cell.length_b   1.000
_cell.length_c   1.000
_cell.angle_alpha   90.00
_cell.angle_beta   90.00
_cell.angle_gamma   90.00
#
_symmetry.space_group_name_H-M   'P 1'
#
loop_
_entity.id
_entity.type
_entity.pdbx_description
1 polymer ?
#
loop_
_entity_poly.entity_id
_entity_poly.type
_entity_poly.pdbx_seq_one_letter_code
_entity_poly.pdbx_strand_id
1 'polypeptide(L)'
;MKKRLWRWRWSLVFHEFVKMKNLKKKRRVQIISIAFVALSTATILIGFAMKDGINFFKSPTQVVENTPNPNEVFRIGGLVEEGSLLRGVGETISFNVTDGNESVNVKFTGILPDLFEENQGMVAMGKFSDGVFYASEILAKHDETYMPAEVIDALKEQGVYQEPK
;
A
#
# COMPACT_ATOMS: atom_id res chain seq x y z
N MET A 1 -37.49 38.17 -66.25
CA MET A 1 -36.11 37.75 -65.90
C MET A 1 -35.77 37.98 -64.42
N LYS A 2 -36.58 37.50 -63.43
CA LYS A 2 -36.28 37.70 -61.99
C LYS A 2 -36.26 36.42 -61.14
N LYS A 3 -36.35 35.23 -61.73
CA LYS A 3 -36.46 33.98 -60.95
C LYS A 3 -35.12 33.19 -60.76
N ARG A 4 -34.00 33.65 -61.33
CA ARG A 4 -32.71 32.94 -61.24
C ARG A 4 -31.82 33.33 -60.08
N LEU A 5 -32.00 34.49 -59.46
CA LEU A 5 -31.17 35.00 -58.38
C LEU A 5 -31.48 34.41 -57.00
N TRP A 6 -32.68 33.81 -56.81
CA TRP A 6 -33.08 33.27 -55.49
C TRP A 6 -32.50 31.87 -55.24
N ARG A 7 -32.19 31.08 -56.26
CA ARG A 7 -31.64 29.72 -56.08
C ARG A 7 -30.19 29.72 -55.54
N TRP A 8 -29.40 30.71 -55.87
CA TRP A 8 -28.00 30.81 -55.45
C TRP A 8 -27.83 31.27 -53.99
N ARG A 9 -28.74 32.06 -53.48
CA ARG A 9 -28.69 32.52 -52.10
C ARG A 9 -28.93 31.41 -51.06
N TRP A 10 -29.81 30.47 -51.39
CA TRP A 10 -30.11 29.34 -50.50
C TRP A 10 -28.99 28.31 -50.44
N SER A 11 -28.26 28.11 -51.49
CA SER A 11 -27.14 27.14 -51.51
C SER A 11 -25.97 27.60 -50.64
N LEU A 12 -25.67 28.91 -50.59
CA LEU A 12 -24.61 29.46 -49.75
C LEU A 12 -24.98 29.42 -48.26
N VAL A 13 -26.22 29.72 -47.92
CA VAL A 13 -26.69 29.64 -46.54
C VAL A 13 -26.71 28.20 -46.03
N PHE A 14 -27.10 27.26 -46.87
CA PHE A 14 -27.10 25.84 -46.50
C PHE A 14 -25.69 25.28 -46.32
N HIS A 15 -24.71 25.74 -47.12
CA HIS A 15 -23.32 25.33 -46.99
C HIS A 15 -22.66 25.82 -45.67
N GLU A 16 -22.99 27.05 -45.28
CA GLU A 16 -22.52 27.62 -44.00
C GLU A 16 -23.17 26.92 -42.80
N PHE A 17 -24.46 26.57 -42.88
CA PHE A 17 -25.16 25.87 -41.79
C PHE A 17 -24.62 24.44 -41.56
N VAL A 18 -24.26 23.74 -42.64
CA VAL A 18 -23.66 22.39 -42.56
C VAL A 18 -22.25 22.48 -41.98
N LYS A 19 -21.49 23.53 -42.35
CA LYS A 19 -20.11 23.74 -41.83
C LYS A 19 -20.13 24.03 -40.32
N MET A 20 -21.10 24.78 -39.82
CA MET A 20 -21.25 25.07 -38.38
C MET A 20 -21.62 23.80 -37.55
N LYS A 21 -22.43 22.89 -38.06
CA LYS A 21 -22.76 21.61 -37.43
C LYS A 21 -21.52 20.74 -37.26
N ASN A 22 -20.65 20.68 -38.24
CA ASN A 22 -19.43 19.88 -38.23
C ASN A 22 -18.39 20.44 -37.23
N LEU A 23 -18.27 21.74 -37.07
CA LEU A 23 -17.37 22.39 -36.11
C LEU A 23 -17.77 22.07 -34.66
N LYS A 24 -19.06 22.11 -34.35
CA LYS A 24 -19.58 21.74 -33.02
C LYS A 24 -19.33 20.24 -32.71
N LYS A 25 -19.48 19.36 -33.68
CA LYS A 25 -19.23 17.92 -33.53
C LYS A 25 -17.74 17.65 -33.30
N LYS A 26 -16.86 18.24 -34.13
CA LYS A 26 -15.39 18.11 -33.96
C LYS A 26 -14.94 18.60 -32.59
N ARG A 27 -15.42 19.76 -32.14
CA ARG A 27 -15.06 20.32 -30.85
C ARG A 27 -15.53 19.45 -29.68
N ARG A 28 -16.72 18.85 -29.76
CA ARG A 28 -17.19 17.88 -28.75
C ARG A 28 -16.33 16.62 -28.71
N VAL A 29 -15.98 16.07 -29.87
CA VAL A 29 -15.10 14.91 -29.96
C VAL A 29 -13.72 15.23 -29.37
N GLN A 30 -13.15 16.39 -29.68
CA GLN A 30 -11.88 16.83 -29.11
C GLN A 30 -11.94 16.93 -27.58
N ILE A 31 -12.99 17.55 -27.03
CA ILE A 31 -13.15 17.66 -25.57
C ILE A 31 -13.27 16.27 -24.92
N ILE A 32 -14.05 15.37 -25.51
CA ILE A 32 -14.21 14.00 -25.01
C ILE A 32 -12.87 13.25 -25.06
N SER A 33 -12.12 13.39 -26.16
CA SER A 33 -10.80 12.75 -26.30
C SER A 33 -9.79 13.26 -25.27
N ILE A 34 -9.75 14.58 -25.05
CA ILE A 34 -8.89 15.18 -24.04
C ILE A 34 -9.27 14.71 -22.62
N ALA A 35 -10.57 14.69 -22.32
CA ALA A 35 -11.07 14.21 -21.03
C ALA A 35 -10.73 12.72 -20.81
N PHE A 36 -10.86 11.90 -21.85
CA PHE A 36 -10.48 10.48 -21.78
C PHE A 36 -8.99 10.28 -21.54
N VAL A 37 -8.13 11.01 -22.25
CA VAL A 37 -6.68 10.97 -22.05
C VAL A 37 -6.31 11.44 -20.64
N ALA A 38 -6.90 12.55 -20.17
CA ALA A 38 -6.66 13.06 -18.82
C ALA A 38 -7.08 12.05 -17.74
N LEU A 39 -8.25 11.41 -17.89
CA LEU A 39 -8.73 10.39 -16.96
C LEU A 39 -7.82 9.16 -16.96
N SER A 40 -7.41 8.68 -18.14
CA SER A 40 -6.48 7.55 -18.26
C SER A 40 -5.14 7.84 -17.60
N THR A 41 -4.59 9.04 -17.82
CA THR A 41 -3.34 9.47 -17.20
C THR A 41 -3.48 9.55 -15.67
N ALA A 42 -4.58 10.12 -15.16
CA ALA A 42 -4.84 10.18 -13.74
C ALA A 42 -4.92 8.77 -13.10
N THR A 43 -5.61 7.83 -13.75
CA THR A 43 -5.72 6.44 -13.28
C THR A 43 -4.35 5.76 -13.20
N ILE A 44 -3.51 5.96 -14.22
CA ILE A 44 -2.14 5.43 -14.24
C ILE A 44 -1.30 6.03 -13.11
N LEU A 45 -1.37 7.35 -12.90
CA LEU A 45 -0.63 8.03 -11.83
C LEU A 45 -1.08 7.56 -10.44
N ILE A 46 -2.39 7.37 -10.22
CA ILE A 46 -2.91 6.83 -8.97
C ILE A 46 -2.39 5.40 -8.75
N GLY A 47 -2.40 4.55 -9.78
CA GLY A 47 -1.85 3.20 -9.72
C GLY A 47 -0.36 3.17 -9.34
N PHE A 48 0.43 4.08 -9.90
CA PHE A 48 1.84 4.24 -9.50
C PHE A 48 2.01 4.74 -8.07
N ALA A 49 1.23 5.76 -7.66
CA ALA A 49 1.30 6.30 -6.31
C ALA A 49 0.90 5.29 -5.22
N MET A 50 -0.04 4.40 -5.53
CA MET A 50 -0.47 3.35 -4.58
C MET A 50 0.51 2.18 -4.50
N LYS A 51 1.37 1.98 -5.49
CA LYS A 51 2.31 0.85 -5.51
C LYS A 51 3.29 0.86 -4.34
N ASP A 52 3.73 2.03 -3.90
CA ASP A 52 4.70 2.20 -2.81
C ASP A 52 4.04 2.51 -1.45
N GLY A 53 2.71 2.71 -1.41
CA GLY A 53 1.98 3.14 -0.21
C GLY A 53 1.33 2.03 0.60
N ILE A 54 1.28 0.80 0.10
CA ILE A 54 0.65 -0.32 0.81
C ILE A 54 1.75 -1.16 1.45
N ASN A 55 2.13 -0.81 2.68
CA ASN A 55 2.95 -1.67 3.51
C ASN A 55 2.10 -2.84 3.98
N PHE A 56 2.16 -3.96 3.26
CA PHE A 56 1.44 -5.17 3.62
C PHE A 56 1.91 -5.67 5.00
N PHE A 57 0.94 -6.01 5.84
CA PHE A 57 1.20 -6.74 7.07
C PHE A 57 1.38 -8.24 6.75
N LYS A 58 2.40 -8.86 7.36
CA LYS A 58 2.65 -10.30 7.27
C LYS A 58 2.93 -10.85 8.67
N SER A 59 2.38 -12.02 8.97
CA SER A 59 2.75 -12.75 10.17
C SER A 59 4.06 -13.53 9.96
N PRO A 60 4.76 -13.95 11.03
CA PRO A 60 5.92 -14.83 10.95
C PRO A 60 5.70 -16.06 10.08
N THR A 61 4.60 -16.78 10.27
CA THR A 61 4.21 -17.94 9.44
C THR A 61 4.15 -17.59 7.96
N GLN A 62 3.50 -16.48 7.60
CA GLN A 62 3.39 -16.03 6.20
C GLN A 62 4.74 -15.69 5.58
N VAL A 63 5.67 -15.13 6.36
CA VAL A 63 7.04 -14.81 5.89
C VAL A 63 7.85 -16.06 5.63
N VAL A 64 7.71 -17.09 6.48
CA VAL A 64 8.41 -18.37 6.33
C VAL A 64 7.84 -19.18 5.16
N GLU A 65 6.52 -19.31 5.06
CA GLU A 65 5.85 -20.05 3.98
C GLU A 65 6.02 -19.40 2.60
N ASN A 66 5.91 -18.07 2.54
CA ASN A 66 6.02 -17.30 1.31
C ASN A 66 7.08 -16.22 1.46
N THR A 67 8.35 -16.62 1.32
CA THR A 67 9.50 -15.71 1.48
C THR A 67 9.34 -14.46 0.62
N PRO A 68 9.27 -13.26 1.24
CA PRO A 68 9.10 -12.01 0.52
C PRO A 68 10.31 -11.66 -0.34
N ASN A 69 10.11 -10.79 -1.34
CA ASN A 69 11.21 -10.28 -2.14
C ASN A 69 12.16 -9.44 -1.26
N PRO A 70 13.50 -9.61 -1.35
CA PRO A 70 14.47 -8.87 -0.52
C PRO A 70 14.37 -7.34 -0.60
N ASN A 71 13.79 -6.81 -1.69
CA ASN A 71 13.58 -5.37 -1.85
C ASN A 71 12.20 -4.89 -1.35
N GLU A 72 11.31 -5.82 -0.97
CA GLU A 72 9.98 -5.50 -0.49
C GLU A 72 10.05 -4.95 0.94
N VAL A 73 9.48 -3.76 1.16
CA VAL A 73 9.28 -3.20 2.49
C VAL A 73 7.87 -3.58 2.95
N PHE A 74 7.78 -4.24 4.10
CA PHE A 74 6.50 -4.64 4.68
C PHE A 74 6.52 -4.53 6.20
N ARG A 75 5.38 -4.76 6.81
CA ARG A 75 5.23 -4.77 8.27
C ARG A 75 5.13 -6.21 8.74
N ILE A 76 5.98 -6.60 9.68
CA ILE A 76 5.87 -7.87 10.39
C ILE A 76 5.32 -7.60 11.78
N GLY A 77 4.41 -8.44 12.26
CA GLY A 77 3.89 -8.33 13.61
C GLY A 77 3.67 -9.69 14.24
N GLY A 78 3.79 -9.72 15.53
CA GLY A 78 3.67 -10.92 16.37
C GLY A 78 4.00 -10.60 17.81
N LEU A 79 4.24 -11.63 18.59
CA LEU A 79 4.74 -11.55 19.97
C LEU A 79 6.27 -11.62 19.97
N VAL A 80 6.91 -10.84 20.82
CA VAL A 80 8.34 -10.99 21.10
C VAL A 80 8.55 -12.26 21.90
N GLU A 81 9.34 -13.21 21.36
CA GLU A 81 9.58 -14.49 22.01
C GLU A 81 10.41 -14.32 23.29
N GLU A 82 10.03 -15.05 24.35
CA GLU A 82 10.69 -15.00 25.66
C GLU A 82 12.13 -15.51 25.59
N GLY A 83 13.07 -14.79 26.20
CA GLY A 83 14.49 -15.15 26.20
C GLY A 83 15.21 -14.91 24.87
N SER A 84 14.55 -14.29 23.89
CA SER A 84 15.12 -14.04 22.57
C SER A 84 15.80 -12.69 22.42
N LEU A 85 15.55 -11.76 23.37
CA LEU A 85 16.04 -10.39 23.30
C LEU A 85 17.55 -10.32 23.60
N LEU A 86 18.35 -10.16 22.58
CA LEU A 86 19.80 -10.02 22.68
C LEU A 86 20.20 -8.57 22.36
N ARG A 87 20.79 -7.91 23.34
CA ARG A 87 21.41 -6.59 23.16
C ARG A 87 22.84 -6.81 22.67
N GLY A 88 23.09 -6.51 21.41
CA GLY A 88 24.41 -6.65 20.77
C GLY A 88 25.42 -5.58 21.20
N VAL A 89 26.58 -5.60 20.57
CA VAL A 89 27.58 -4.54 20.75
C VAL A 89 27.13 -3.30 19.99
N GLY A 90 26.92 -2.18 20.68
CA GLY A 90 26.38 -0.93 20.13
C GLY A 90 24.85 -0.86 20.18
N GLU A 91 24.25 -0.16 19.22
CA GLU A 91 22.80 0.10 19.17
C GLU A 91 22.00 -1.00 18.43
N THR A 92 22.65 -2.11 18.05
CA THR A 92 21.98 -3.20 17.33
C THR A 92 21.43 -4.23 18.32
N ILE A 93 20.14 -4.50 18.17
CA ILE A 93 19.37 -5.42 18.99
C ILE A 93 18.81 -6.48 18.08
N SER A 94 18.80 -7.73 18.55
CA SER A 94 18.13 -8.83 17.86
C SER A 94 17.18 -9.54 18.80
N PHE A 95 16.05 -9.98 18.26
CA PHE A 95 15.02 -10.74 18.96
C PHE A 95 14.20 -11.55 17.95
N ASN A 96 13.44 -12.50 18.45
CA ASN A 96 12.54 -13.29 17.60
C ASN A 96 11.10 -12.75 17.76
N VAL A 97 10.39 -12.74 16.66
CA VAL A 97 8.95 -12.45 16.61
C VAL A 97 8.22 -13.70 16.20
N THR A 98 7.23 -14.10 16.97
CA THR A 98 6.44 -15.30 16.72
C THR A 98 4.95 -14.99 16.65
N ASP A 99 4.21 -15.79 15.88
CA ASP A 99 2.75 -15.87 15.90
C ASP A 99 2.23 -17.14 16.60
N GLY A 100 3.11 -17.85 17.32
CA GLY A 100 2.82 -19.09 18.02
C GLY A 100 3.04 -20.33 17.18
N ASN A 101 3.22 -20.22 15.86
CA ASN A 101 3.50 -21.32 14.95
C ASN A 101 4.92 -21.26 14.40
N GLU A 102 5.31 -20.11 13.90
CA GLU A 102 6.65 -19.85 13.36
C GLU A 102 7.29 -18.64 14.03
N SER A 103 8.62 -18.57 13.96
CA SER A 103 9.42 -17.47 14.50
C SER A 103 10.35 -16.90 13.44
N VAL A 104 10.46 -15.57 13.41
CA VAL A 104 11.35 -14.82 12.52
C VAL A 104 12.33 -13.99 13.35
N ASN A 105 13.63 -14.14 13.07
CA ASN A 105 14.64 -13.29 13.71
C ASN A 105 14.57 -11.86 13.16
N VAL A 106 14.48 -10.89 14.06
CA VAL A 106 14.43 -9.46 13.77
C VAL A 106 15.70 -8.80 14.27
N LYS A 107 16.33 -7.99 13.43
CA LYS A 107 17.44 -7.11 13.81
C LYS A 107 17.01 -5.66 13.64
N PHE A 108 17.23 -4.88 14.67
CA PHE A 108 16.95 -3.45 14.72
C PHE A 108 18.18 -2.68 15.17
N THR A 109 18.49 -1.58 14.49
CA THR A 109 19.56 -0.66 14.89
C THR A 109 18.95 0.69 15.21
N GLY A 110 18.96 1.05 16.48
CA GLY A 110 18.37 2.28 17.00
C GLY A 110 17.95 2.16 18.45
N ILE A 111 17.25 3.18 18.91
CA ILE A 111 16.72 3.24 20.28
C ILE A 111 15.39 2.50 20.30
N LEU A 112 15.30 1.45 21.13
CA LEU A 112 14.02 0.79 21.39
C LEU A 112 13.07 1.71 22.17
N PRO A 113 11.76 1.59 21.95
CA PRO A 113 10.79 2.19 22.87
C PRO A 113 11.03 1.73 24.32
N ASP A 114 10.85 2.63 25.28
CA ASP A 114 11.13 2.37 26.71
C ASP A 114 10.35 1.18 27.30
N LEU A 115 9.20 0.84 26.70
CA LEU A 115 8.33 -0.26 27.11
C LEU A 115 8.39 -1.46 26.18
N PHE A 116 9.48 -1.64 25.43
CA PHE A 116 9.66 -2.83 24.61
C PHE A 116 10.13 -3.99 25.49
N GLU A 117 9.27 -4.99 25.66
CA GLU A 117 9.51 -6.17 26.50
C GLU A 117 9.18 -7.47 25.75
N GLU A 118 9.70 -8.58 26.28
CA GLU A 118 9.35 -9.92 25.80
C GLU A 118 7.90 -10.25 26.14
N ASN A 119 7.29 -11.16 25.39
CA ASN A 119 5.88 -11.56 25.48
C ASN A 119 4.87 -10.45 25.13
N GLN A 120 5.33 -9.33 24.59
CA GLN A 120 4.45 -8.24 24.13
C GLN A 120 4.22 -8.29 22.61
N GLY A 121 3.02 -7.82 22.22
CA GLY A 121 2.68 -7.61 20.82
C GLY A 121 3.45 -6.43 20.23
N MET A 122 4.09 -6.64 19.08
CA MET A 122 4.84 -5.62 18.38
C MET A 122 4.55 -5.66 16.88
N VAL A 123 4.78 -4.52 16.23
CA VAL A 123 4.82 -4.41 14.78
C VAL A 123 6.11 -3.72 14.39
N ALA A 124 6.88 -4.31 13.47
CA ALA A 124 8.06 -3.69 12.90
C ALA A 124 7.88 -3.49 11.39
N MET A 125 8.42 -2.39 10.87
CA MET A 125 8.52 -2.12 9.44
C MET A 125 9.96 -2.34 8.97
N GLY A 126 10.15 -3.05 7.86
CA GLY A 126 11.49 -3.35 7.36
C GLY A 126 11.51 -4.22 6.12
N LYS A 127 12.63 -4.91 5.93
CA LYS A 127 12.88 -5.82 4.81
C LYS A 127 13.35 -7.17 5.32
N PHE A 128 12.99 -8.23 4.60
CA PHE A 128 13.44 -9.58 4.91
C PHE A 128 14.53 -10.01 3.92
N SER A 129 15.69 -10.40 4.43
CA SER A 129 16.81 -10.91 3.62
C SER A 129 17.59 -11.95 4.40
N ASP A 130 17.99 -13.02 3.72
CA ASP A 130 18.85 -14.08 4.28
C ASP A 130 18.32 -14.70 5.59
N GLY A 131 17.00 -14.84 5.69
CA GLY A 131 16.38 -15.43 6.89
C GLY A 131 16.24 -14.46 8.08
N VAL A 132 16.58 -13.19 7.91
CA VAL A 132 16.52 -12.16 8.95
C VAL A 132 15.67 -10.98 8.49
N PHE A 133 14.82 -10.49 9.37
CA PHE A 133 14.06 -9.26 9.16
C PHE A 133 14.83 -8.06 9.69
N TYR A 134 15.24 -7.17 8.80
CA TYR A 134 15.92 -5.93 9.15
C TYR A 134 14.90 -4.82 9.34
N ALA A 135 14.60 -4.53 10.59
CA ALA A 135 13.64 -3.50 10.97
C ALA A 135 14.24 -2.11 10.82
N SER A 136 13.52 -1.20 10.18
CA SER A 136 13.81 0.24 10.13
C SER A 136 13.07 1.02 11.21
N GLU A 137 11.92 0.49 11.65
CA GLU A 137 11.07 1.10 12.68
C GLU A 137 10.39 0.00 13.48
N ILE A 138 10.26 0.23 14.79
CA ILE A 138 9.53 -0.64 15.71
C ILE A 138 8.42 0.17 16.37
N LEU A 139 7.21 -0.34 16.29
CA LEU A 139 6.02 0.21 16.92
C LEU A 139 5.62 -0.72 18.06
N ALA A 140 5.94 -0.35 19.28
CA ALA A 140 5.41 -0.96 20.50
C ALA A 140 4.43 0.02 21.13
N LYS A 141 3.25 -0.44 21.58
CA LYS A 141 2.27 0.42 22.24
C LYS A 141 2.35 0.32 23.76
N HIS A 142 2.08 1.45 24.42
CA HIS A 142 2.18 1.68 25.86
C HIS A 142 1.11 0.98 26.73
N ASP A 143 0.32 0.07 26.17
CA ASP A 143 -0.78 -0.53 26.93
C ASP A 143 -0.52 -2.02 27.12
N GLU A 144 -0.29 -2.46 28.35
CA GLU A 144 -0.03 -3.86 28.72
C GLU A 144 -1.15 -4.81 28.24
N THR A 145 -2.33 -4.27 27.96
CA THR A 145 -3.50 -5.02 27.44
C THR A 145 -3.75 -4.78 25.96
N TYR A 146 -3.00 -3.89 25.30
CA TYR A 146 -3.24 -3.56 23.91
C TYR A 146 -2.39 -4.42 22.97
N MET A 147 -3.08 -5.26 22.21
CA MET A 147 -2.51 -5.98 21.08
C MET A 147 -3.02 -5.36 19.77
N PRO A 148 -2.15 -5.02 18.80
CA PRO A 148 -2.59 -4.53 17.49
C PRO A 148 -3.61 -5.49 16.85
N ALA A 149 -4.63 -4.94 16.19
CA ALA A 149 -5.72 -5.77 15.62
C ALA A 149 -5.17 -6.82 14.64
N GLU A 150 -4.16 -6.47 13.86
CA GLU A 150 -3.50 -7.34 12.90
C GLU A 150 -2.80 -8.54 13.58
N VAL A 151 -2.24 -8.32 14.77
CA VAL A 151 -1.61 -9.38 15.58
C VAL A 151 -2.68 -10.29 16.20
N ILE A 152 -3.77 -9.70 16.69
CA ILE A 152 -4.93 -10.46 17.21
C ILE A 152 -5.48 -11.38 16.13
N ASP A 153 -5.66 -10.87 14.91
CA ASP A 153 -6.21 -11.65 13.81
C ASP A 153 -5.27 -12.79 13.42
N ALA A 154 -3.97 -12.55 13.34
CA ALA A 154 -2.97 -13.59 13.07
C ALA A 154 -2.95 -14.68 14.16
N LEU A 155 -3.02 -14.31 15.43
CA LEU A 155 -3.05 -15.26 16.56
C LEU A 155 -4.37 -16.04 16.62
N LYS A 156 -5.50 -15.43 16.22
CA LYS A 156 -6.79 -16.12 16.11
C LYS A 156 -6.79 -17.17 15.01
N GLU A 157 -6.21 -16.84 13.85
CA GLU A 157 -6.07 -17.78 12.74
C GLU A 157 -5.25 -19.02 13.14
N GLN A 158 -4.25 -18.84 14.01
CA GLN A 158 -3.41 -19.92 14.54
C GLN A 158 -4.01 -20.62 15.78
N GLY A 159 -5.13 -20.14 16.31
CA GLY A 159 -5.79 -20.72 17.49
C GLY A 159 -5.05 -20.50 18.81
N VAL A 160 -4.09 -19.59 18.87
CA VAL A 160 -3.22 -19.31 20.04
C VAL A 160 -3.70 -18.09 20.86
N TYR A 161 -4.67 -17.32 20.34
CA TYR A 161 -5.17 -16.12 21.00
C TYR A 161 -5.86 -16.45 22.34
N GLN A 162 -5.38 -15.82 23.43
CA GLN A 162 -6.04 -15.81 24.74
C GLN A 162 -6.43 -14.37 25.07
N GLU A 163 -7.71 -14.15 25.39
CA GLU A 163 -8.16 -12.82 25.86
C GLU A 163 -7.45 -12.45 27.16
N PRO A 164 -6.88 -11.24 27.27
CA PRO A 164 -6.33 -10.76 28.53
C PRO A 164 -7.45 -10.67 29.55
N LYS A 165 -7.20 -11.19 30.75
CA LYS A 165 -8.15 -11.19 31.89
C LYS A 165 -8.19 -9.85 32.56
#